data_1dd825a08be4b842500654022dfcceae
#
_entry.id   1dd825a08be4b842500654022dfcceae
#
_cell.length_a   1.000
_cell.length_b   1.000
_cell.length_c   1.000
_cell.angle_alpha   90.00
_cell.angle_beta   90.00
_cell.angle_gamma   90.00
#
_symmetry.space_group_name_H-M   'P 1'
#
loop_
_entity.id
_entity.type
_entity.pdbx_description
1 polymer ?
#
loop_
_entity_poly.entity_id
_entity_poly.type
_entity_poly.pdbx_seq_one_letter_code
_entity_poly.pdbx_strand_id
1 'polypeptide(L)'
;MFVWCMEVILMDKQQFLAEYQDVFKEPGKDVFFSPGRINVIGEHTDYNGGHVFPCAISIGTYGVYGPREDTTVAIYSANSAKEEDSKIITFDINDTEPQSAKDEKWVNYFKGMLVYLKQRGFKIDHGFNLYIHGFLPYGSGLSSSASIEMLMGNILKDEFNLDIDEIELVKLGQKTENDFVGLNSGIMDQFAVGMGKENNAIYLDCNTLEYKYLPLELGDYEIIIMSTNKNHSLAGSKYNERVQECEEAVKRLNKKLDINKLGELDSDTFDQYTSLIDDDTLIRRARHAVSENERTKKAIDAMEKGDLEELGRLINASHVSLKYDYEVTGKELDTLAENAWDQPGCLGARMVGGGFAGSAIAIVKKSEAENFKKNVGKIYRDKIGYDASFYDAEVVDGPHKL
;
A
#
# COMPACT_ATOMS: atom_id res chain seq x y z
N MET A 1 5.22 23.88 20.52
CA MET A 1 4.56 23.87 19.21
C MET A 1 5.54 23.25 18.24
N PHE A 2 5.60 21.92 18.25
CA PHE A 2 6.56 21.13 17.46
C PHE A 2 5.80 20.50 16.31
N VAL A 3 6.03 21.00 15.10
CA VAL A 3 5.78 20.24 13.88
C VAL A 3 6.85 19.14 13.90
N TRP A 4 6.46 17.91 14.16
CA TRP A 4 7.34 16.76 14.02
C TRP A 4 7.52 16.49 12.52
N CYS A 5 8.49 17.15 11.91
CA CYS A 5 9.18 16.62 10.76
C CYS A 5 9.99 15.44 11.32
N MET A 6 9.48 14.23 11.24
CA MET A 6 10.32 13.05 11.42
C MET A 6 11.21 12.99 10.17
N GLU A 7 12.40 13.59 10.26
CA GLU A 7 13.52 13.08 9.50
C GLU A 7 13.54 11.58 9.82
N VAL A 8 13.29 10.74 8.83
CA VAL A 8 13.59 9.31 8.94
C VAL A 8 15.10 9.27 9.11
N ILE A 9 15.55 9.21 10.37
CA ILE A 9 16.95 8.92 10.68
C ILE A 9 17.13 7.54 10.07
N LEU A 10 17.87 7.48 8.96
CA LEU A 10 18.35 6.23 8.37
C LEU A 10 19.09 5.49 9.48
N MET A 11 18.42 4.56 10.14
CA MET A 11 19.09 3.69 11.09
C MET A 11 20.17 2.94 10.34
N ASP A 12 21.40 2.98 10.86
CA ASP A 12 22.53 2.28 10.28
C ASP A 12 22.28 0.75 10.40
N LYS A 13 22.69 -0.01 9.40
CA LYS A 13 22.73 -1.49 9.40
C LYS A 13 23.23 -2.05 10.74
N GLN A 14 24.26 -1.43 11.33
CA GLN A 14 24.85 -1.86 12.59
C GLN A 14 23.89 -1.73 13.79
N GLN A 15 23.03 -0.71 13.75
CA GLN A 15 22.01 -0.52 14.80
C GLN A 15 20.97 -1.64 14.75
N PHE A 16 20.47 -2.01 13.56
CA PHE A 16 19.53 -3.14 13.43
C PHE A 16 20.14 -4.46 13.88
N LEU A 17 21.40 -4.72 13.55
CA LEU A 17 22.14 -5.90 14.01
C LEU A 17 22.29 -5.92 15.53
N ALA A 18 22.54 -4.77 16.16
CA ALA A 18 22.63 -4.65 17.62
C ALA A 18 21.27 -4.90 18.29
N GLU A 19 20.18 -4.32 17.76
CA GLU A 19 18.83 -4.55 18.27
C GLU A 19 18.41 -6.02 18.14
N TYR A 20 18.74 -6.68 17.02
CA TYR A 20 18.54 -8.12 16.85
C TYR A 20 19.30 -8.91 17.92
N GLN A 21 20.58 -8.60 18.12
CA GLN A 21 21.42 -9.30 19.12
C GLN A 21 20.89 -9.10 20.55
N ASP A 22 20.31 -7.92 20.84
CA ASP A 22 19.71 -7.67 22.15
C ASP A 22 18.45 -8.52 22.39
N VAL A 23 17.69 -8.85 21.35
CA VAL A 23 16.50 -9.70 21.42
C VAL A 23 16.87 -11.19 21.48
N PHE A 24 17.62 -11.68 20.48
CA PHE A 24 17.86 -13.11 20.28
C PHE A 24 19.11 -13.63 20.99
N LYS A 25 19.97 -12.75 21.52
CA LYS A 25 21.23 -13.07 22.23
C LYS A 25 22.28 -13.79 21.36
N GLU A 26 22.16 -13.65 20.05
CA GLU A 26 23.05 -14.16 19.02
C GLU A 26 23.21 -13.13 17.90
N PRO A 27 24.28 -13.19 17.10
CA PRO A 27 24.46 -12.21 16.00
C PRO A 27 23.46 -12.46 14.87
N GLY A 28 22.86 -11.37 14.37
CA GLY A 28 22.14 -11.38 13.11
C GLY A 28 23.09 -11.54 11.92
N LYS A 29 22.62 -12.16 10.84
CA LYS A 29 23.42 -12.39 9.63
C LYS A 29 23.27 -11.25 8.63
N ASP A 30 22.06 -10.99 8.19
CA ASP A 30 21.76 -10.06 7.10
C ASP A 30 20.60 -9.13 7.46
N VAL A 31 20.66 -7.91 6.93
CA VAL A 31 19.62 -6.89 7.07
C VAL A 31 18.97 -6.64 5.73
N PHE A 32 17.64 -6.63 5.72
CA PHE A 32 16.81 -6.39 4.54
C PHE A 32 15.91 -5.19 4.76
N PHE A 33 15.58 -4.50 3.68
CA PHE A 33 14.58 -3.45 3.63
C PHE A 33 13.48 -3.82 2.65
N SER A 34 12.24 -3.48 2.97
CA SER A 34 11.09 -3.55 2.08
C SER A 34 10.30 -2.26 2.17
N PRO A 35 10.09 -1.55 1.05
CA PRO A 35 9.40 -0.26 1.06
C PRO A 35 7.91 -0.39 1.37
N GLY A 36 7.27 0.73 1.74
CA GLY A 36 5.86 0.92 1.53
C GLY A 36 5.57 1.42 0.11
N ARG A 37 4.31 1.78 -0.15
CA ARG A 37 3.93 2.37 -1.44
C ARG A 37 2.95 3.53 -1.27
N ILE A 38 2.95 4.43 -2.24
CA ILE A 38 1.82 5.27 -2.57
C ILE A 38 1.28 4.89 -3.94
N ASN A 39 0.03 5.27 -4.23
CA ASN A 39 -0.51 5.19 -5.57
C ASN A 39 -0.82 6.63 -6.03
N VAL A 40 -0.19 7.09 -7.10
CA VAL A 40 -0.36 8.46 -7.60
C VAL A 40 -1.80 8.67 -8.05
N ILE A 41 -2.39 7.70 -8.75
CA ILE A 41 -3.78 7.67 -9.18
C ILE A 41 -4.22 6.24 -9.55
N GLY A 42 -5.53 5.95 -9.52
CA GLY A 42 -6.08 4.63 -9.84
C GLY A 42 -6.49 3.84 -8.60
N GLU A 43 -7.07 4.51 -7.59
CA GLU A 43 -7.51 3.83 -6.39
C GLU A 43 -8.76 2.97 -6.62
N HIS A 44 -8.76 1.79 -6.00
CA HIS A 44 -9.83 0.82 -6.09
C HIS A 44 -10.11 0.27 -7.50
N THR A 45 -9.15 0.42 -8.42
CA THR A 45 -9.26 -0.14 -9.79
C THR A 45 -8.60 -1.51 -9.91
N ASP A 46 -7.66 -1.87 -9.07
CA ASP A 46 -6.86 -3.08 -9.15
C ASP A 46 -7.69 -4.38 -9.07
N TYR A 47 -8.53 -4.54 -8.08
CA TYR A 47 -9.44 -5.69 -7.99
C TYR A 47 -10.62 -5.62 -8.99
N ASN A 48 -10.81 -4.47 -9.63
CA ASN A 48 -11.74 -4.25 -10.73
C ASN A 48 -11.12 -4.49 -12.12
N GLY A 49 -9.86 -4.95 -12.19
CA GLY A 49 -9.15 -5.23 -13.45
C GLY A 49 -8.81 -3.96 -14.24
N GLY A 50 -8.64 -2.83 -13.55
CA GLY A 50 -8.23 -1.56 -14.14
C GLY A 50 -6.74 -1.28 -14.01
N HIS A 51 -6.35 -0.05 -14.33
CA HIS A 51 -4.97 0.41 -14.28
C HIS A 51 -4.70 1.17 -12.99
N VAL A 52 -3.46 1.08 -12.51
CA VAL A 52 -2.93 1.80 -11.35
C VAL A 52 -1.60 2.46 -11.68
N PHE A 53 -1.20 3.46 -10.91
CA PHE A 53 0.07 4.18 -11.09
C PHE A 53 0.81 4.37 -9.76
N PRO A 54 1.18 3.27 -9.06
CA PRO A 54 1.89 3.34 -7.79
C PRO A 54 3.40 3.52 -7.95
N CYS A 55 4.05 3.89 -6.82
CA CYS A 55 5.50 3.81 -6.64
C CYS A 55 5.86 3.36 -5.23
N ALA A 56 7.01 2.69 -5.10
CA ALA A 56 7.62 2.35 -3.82
C ALA A 56 8.21 3.60 -3.16
N ILE A 57 8.15 3.69 -1.83
CA ILE A 57 8.60 4.85 -1.07
C ILE A 57 9.66 4.50 -0.03
N SER A 58 10.54 5.46 0.30
CA SER A 58 11.67 5.29 1.23
C SER A 58 11.26 4.96 2.68
N ILE A 59 9.98 5.06 3.02
CA ILE A 59 9.44 4.64 4.31
C ILE A 59 8.97 3.18 4.17
N GLY A 60 9.50 2.28 5.01
CA GLY A 60 9.24 0.85 4.86
C GLY A 60 9.51 0.05 6.13
N THR A 61 9.75 -1.24 5.96
CA THR A 61 9.99 -2.20 7.02
C THR A 61 11.38 -2.81 6.87
N TYR A 62 12.15 -2.83 7.96
CA TYR A 62 13.44 -3.49 8.04
C TYR A 62 13.29 -4.85 8.71
N GLY A 63 14.06 -5.83 8.23
CA GLY A 63 14.14 -7.15 8.81
C GLY A 63 15.59 -7.61 9.00
N VAL A 64 15.92 -8.17 10.17
CA VAL A 64 17.21 -8.81 10.40
C VAL A 64 17.00 -10.31 10.51
N TYR A 65 17.67 -11.04 9.64
CA TYR A 65 17.62 -12.49 9.57
C TYR A 65 18.79 -13.12 10.35
N GLY A 66 18.50 -14.22 11.04
CA GLY A 66 19.51 -15.12 11.64
C GLY A 66 19.11 -16.58 11.46
N PRO A 67 19.96 -17.43 10.86
CA PRO A 67 19.63 -18.84 10.63
C PRO A 67 19.56 -19.64 11.94
N ARG A 68 18.77 -20.71 11.95
CA ARG A 68 18.68 -21.68 13.03
C ARG A 68 19.00 -23.09 12.51
N GLU A 69 19.41 -23.98 13.40
CA GLU A 69 19.66 -25.40 13.05
C GLU A 69 18.40 -26.26 13.19
N ASP A 70 17.38 -25.77 13.91
CA ASP A 70 16.10 -26.47 14.11
C ASP A 70 15.05 -26.01 13.06
N THR A 71 13.79 -26.42 13.23
CA THR A 71 12.67 -26.05 12.34
C THR A 71 11.84 -24.88 12.88
N THR A 72 12.31 -24.18 13.90
CA THR A 72 11.58 -23.09 14.54
C THR A 72 11.76 -21.77 13.78
N VAL A 73 10.68 -21.10 13.45
CA VAL A 73 10.68 -19.67 13.08
C VAL A 73 10.33 -18.87 14.32
N ALA A 74 11.15 -17.88 14.66
CA ALA A 74 10.94 -16.99 15.80
C ALA A 74 10.95 -15.54 15.32
N ILE A 75 9.81 -14.83 15.46
CA ILE A 75 9.65 -13.46 14.96
C ILE A 75 9.42 -12.50 16.13
N TYR A 76 10.14 -11.39 16.12
CA TYR A 76 10.01 -10.29 17.06
C TYR A 76 9.77 -8.98 16.31
N SER A 77 8.81 -8.17 16.77
CA SER A 77 8.55 -6.83 16.21
C SER A 77 8.90 -5.74 17.23
N ALA A 78 9.78 -4.83 16.87
CA ALA A 78 10.13 -3.65 17.66
C ALA A 78 8.94 -2.68 17.84
N ASN A 79 7.99 -2.70 16.92
CA ASN A 79 6.79 -1.86 16.99
C ASN A 79 5.84 -2.28 18.13
N SER A 80 5.86 -3.56 18.51
CA SER A 80 5.08 -4.09 19.63
C SER A 80 5.73 -3.85 20.99
N ALA A 81 7.00 -3.44 21.05
CA ALA A 81 7.77 -3.27 22.29
C ALA A 81 7.29 -2.13 23.22
N LYS A 82 6.35 -1.30 22.75
CA LYS A 82 5.71 -0.23 23.57
C LYS A 82 4.52 -0.74 24.39
N GLU A 83 4.05 -1.94 24.15
CA GLU A 83 3.03 -2.63 24.94
C GLU A 83 3.75 -3.60 25.88
N GLU A 84 3.20 -3.79 27.09
CA GLU A 84 3.79 -4.67 28.14
C GLU A 84 3.98 -6.15 27.69
N ASP A 85 3.60 -6.47 26.46
CA ASP A 85 3.56 -7.81 25.84
C ASP A 85 4.49 -7.99 24.64
N SER A 86 5.63 -7.28 24.54
CA SER A 86 6.60 -7.58 23.48
C SER A 86 7.15 -8.99 23.63
N LYS A 87 6.63 -9.92 22.82
CA LYS A 87 7.02 -11.32 22.87
C LYS A 87 7.58 -11.78 21.53
N ILE A 88 8.48 -12.76 21.60
CA ILE A 88 8.88 -13.53 20.44
C ILE A 88 7.75 -14.51 20.12
N ILE A 89 7.20 -14.43 18.91
CA ILE A 89 6.20 -15.38 18.41
C ILE A 89 6.92 -16.49 17.67
N THR A 90 6.60 -17.74 17.99
CA THR A 90 7.27 -18.91 17.41
C THR A 90 6.27 -19.85 16.75
N PHE A 91 6.70 -20.48 15.65
CA PHE A 91 6.00 -21.57 14.98
C PHE A 91 6.99 -22.48 14.25
N ASP A 92 6.59 -23.71 13.94
CA ASP A 92 7.39 -24.62 13.12
C ASP A 92 7.25 -24.29 11.64
N ILE A 93 8.35 -24.37 10.84
CA ILE A 93 8.32 -24.11 9.38
C ILE A 93 7.37 -25.04 8.61
N ASN A 94 6.93 -26.13 9.21
CA ASN A 94 5.98 -27.09 8.62
C ASN A 94 4.53 -26.86 9.09
N ASP A 95 4.31 -25.92 10.01
CA ASP A 95 2.98 -25.53 10.43
C ASP A 95 2.32 -24.66 9.36
N THR A 96 1.22 -25.14 8.78
CA THR A 96 0.48 -24.50 7.68
C THR A 96 -0.74 -23.72 8.12
N GLU A 97 -1.11 -23.79 9.41
CA GLU A 97 -2.33 -23.14 9.90
C GLU A 97 -2.08 -21.70 10.33
N PRO A 98 -2.99 -20.76 10.03
CA PRO A 98 -2.87 -19.38 10.50
C PRO A 98 -2.85 -19.26 12.03
N GLN A 99 -2.07 -18.34 12.56
CA GLN A 99 -2.15 -17.96 13.97
C GLN A 99 -3.52 -17.36 14.29
N SER A 100 -4.18 -17.88 15.32
CA SER A 100 -5.55 -17.49 15.68
C SER A 100 -5.63 -16.46 16.81
N ALA A 101 -4.60 -16.41 17.69
CA ALA A 101 -4.54 -15.45 18.77
C ALA A 101 -4.50 -14.01 18.23
N LYS A 102 -5.33 -13.11 18.80
CA LYS A 102 -5.53 -11.76 18.28
C LYS A 102 -4.24 -10.95 18.19
N ASP A 103 -3.38 -11.08 19.17
CA ASP A 103 -2.08 -10.41 19.29
C ASP A 103 -0.99 -11.02 18.39
N GLU A 104 -1.25 -12.19 17.80
CA GLU A 104 -0.32 -12.90 16.91
C GLU A 104 -0.73 -12.87 15.43
N LYS A 105 -1.94 -12.40 15.09
CA LYS A 105 -2.46 -12.43 13.72
C LYS A 105 -1.58 -11.71 12.70
N TRP A 106 -0.83 -10.71 13.12
CA TRP A 106 0.07 -9.97 12.23
C TRP A 106 1.20 -10.85 11.66
N VAL A 107 1.57 -11.94 12.36
CA VAL A 107 2.57 -12.91 11.88
C VAL A 107 2.07 -13.68 10.66
N ASN A 108 0.75 -13.75 10.43
CA ASN A 108 0.18 -14.47 9.30
C ASN A 108 0.63 -13.92 7.94
N TYR A 109 0.97 -12.65 7.83
CA TYR A 109 1.56 -12.10 6.61
C TYR A 109 2.92 -12.73 6.28
N PHE A 110 3.74 -13.02 7.29
CA PHE A 110 5.01 -13.73 7.14
C PHE A 110 4.81 -15.23 6.92
N LYS A 111 3.97 -15.84 7.75
CA LYS A 111 3.71 -17.28 7.73
C LYS A 111 3.07 -17.72 6.41
N GLY A 112 2.14 -16.96 5.87
CA GLY A 112 1.51 -17.24 4.59
C GLY A 112 2.52 -17.28 3.44
N MET A 113 3.46 -16.35 3.38
CA MET A 113 4.55 -16.35 2.39
C MET A 113 5.38 -17.64 2.49
N LEU A 114 5.78 -18.03 3.69
CA LEU A 114 6.52 -19.28 3.92
C LEU A 114 5.72 -20.50 3.46
N VAL A 115 4.44 -20.58 3.84
CA VAL A 115 3.55 -21.68 3.49
C VAL A 115 3.39 -21.80 1.97
N TYR A 116 3.13 -20.70 1.28
CA TYR A 116 2.90 -20.74 -0.17
C TYR A 116 4.17 -20.98 -0.98
N LEU A 117 5.33 -20.49 -0.53
CA LEU A 117 6.61 -20.85 -1.15
C LEU A 117 6.87 -22.36 -1.02
N LYS A 118 6.64 -22.96 0.14
CA LYS A 118 6.78 -24.42 0.34
C LYS A 118 5.77 -25.21 -0.51
N GLN A 119 4.52 -24.73 -0.65
CA GLN A 119 3.52 -25.35 -1.50
C GLN A 119 3.89 -25.30 -3.00
N ARG A 120 4.68 -24.30 -3.44
CA ARG A 120 5.27 -24.25 -4.79
C ARG A 120 6.45 -25.22 -4.98
N GLY A 121 6.86 -25.93 -3.92
CA GLY A 121 7.93 -26.93 -3.96
C GLY A 121 9.31 -26.38 -3.63
N PHE A 122 9.43 -25.12 -3.20
CA PHE A 122 10.70 -24.55 -2.77
C PHE A 122 11.17 -25.20 -1.45
N LYS A 123 12.46 -25.50 -1.41
CA LYS A 123 13.07 -26.14 -0.24
C LYS A 123 13.45 -25.09 0.79
N ILE A 124 12.71 -25.05 1.89
CA ILE A 124 13.00 -24.27 3.10
C ILE A 124 13.07 -25.29 4.22
N ASP A 125 14.28 -25.70 4.62
CA ASP A 125 14.53 -26.91 5.41
C ASP A 125 15.00 -26.64 6.85
N HIS A 126 15.23 -25.39 7.21
CA HIS A 126 15.58 -25.01 8.59
C HIS A 126 14.85 -23.72 8.98
N GLY A 127 14.75 -23.50 10.30
CA GLY A 127 14.14 -22.31 10.88
C GLY A 127 15.07 -21.11 10.90
N PHE A 128 14.55 -20.01 11.40
CA PHE A 128 15.30 -18.75 11.50
C PHE A 128 14.70 -17.83 12.56
N ASN A 129 15.50 -16.89 13.02
CA ASN A 129 15.06 -15.77 13.82
C ASN A 129 14.89 -14.55 12.92
N LEU A 130 13.83 -13.78 13.13
CA LEU A 130 13.53 -12.58 12.38
C LEU A 130 13.17 -11.43 13.33
N TYR A 131 14.00 -10.38 13.36
CA TYR A 131 13.71 -9.10 14.01
C TYR A 131 13.13 -8.15 12.98
N ILE A 132 12.06 -7.45 13.34
CA ILE A 132 11.35 -6.54 12.43
C ILE A 132 11.19 -5.18 13.07
N HIS A 133 11.44 -4.13 12.29
CA HIS A 133 11.18 -2.75 12.66
C HIS A 133 10.53 -2.00 11.48
N GLY A 134 9.24 -1.70 11.61
CA GLY A 134 8.47 -0.95 10.61
C GLY A 134 8.45 0.55 10.92
N PHE A 135 8.69 1.36 9.91
CA PHE A 135 8.62 2.83 9.99
C PHE A 135 7.36 3.39 9.31
N LEU A 136 6.59 2.53 8.66
CA LEU A 136 5.29 2.91 8.11
C LEU A 136 4.33 3.26 9.27
N PRO A 137 3.71 4.44 9.25
CA PRO A 137 2.78 4.82 10.31
C PRO A 137 1.61 3.83 10.38
N TYR A 138 1.27 3.42 11.59
CA TYR A 138 0.20 2.44 11.81
C TYR A 138 -1.13 2.95 11.23
N GLY A 139 -1.79 2.12 10.43
CA GLY A 139 -3.07 2.47 9.81
C GLY A 139 -3.02 3.59 8.77
N SER A 140 -1.83 3.91 8.26
CA SER A 140 -1.65 5.00 7.27
C SER A 140 -2.14 4.67 5.86
N GLY A 141 -2.46 3.41 5.56
CA GLY A 141 -2.82 2.99 4.20
C GLY A 141 -1.64 2.99 3.21
N LEU A 142 -0.39 2.95 3.71
CA LEU A 142 0.83 2.90 2.90
C LEU A 142 1.36 1.48 2.67
N SER A 143 0.48 0.48 2.78
CA SER A 143 0.73 -0.96 2.52
C SER A 143 1.79 -1.61 3.41
N SER A 144 1.63 -1.46 4.72
CA SER A 144 2.49 -2.18 5.66
C SER A 144 2.37 -3.72 5.53
N SER A 145 1.21 -4.27 5.17
CA SER A 145 1.02 -5.68 4.88
C SER A 145 1.88 -6.15 3.72
N ALA A 146 1.77 -5.51 2.56
CA ALA A 146 2.58 -5.83 1.39
C ALA A 146 4.08 -5.64 1.64
N SER A 147 4.47 -4.59 2.39
CA SER A 147 5.86 -4.40 2.83
C SER A 147 6.39 -5.60 3.61
N ILE A 148 5.59 -6.13 4.54
CA ILE A 148 5.92 -7.31 5.34
C ILE A 148 5.97 -8.59 4.48
N GLU A 149 4.99 -8.81 3.62
CA GLU A 149 4.93 -9.97 2.73
C GLU A 149 6.13 -10.02 1.79
N MET A 150 6.42 -8.90 1.14
CA MET A 150 7.54 -8.80 0.21
C MET A 150 8.90 -8.84 0.92
N LEU A 151 9.01 -8.31 2.15
CA LEU A 151 10.19 -8.48 3.00
C LEU A 151 10.47 -9.97 3.23
N MET A 152 9.45 -10.72 3.67
CA MET A 152 9.59 -12.15 3.93
C MET A 152 9.93 -12.94 2.67
N GLY A 153 9.23 -12.66 1.57
CA GLY A 153 9.50 -13.31 0.29
C GLY A 153 10.95 -13.13 -0.18
N ASN A 154 11.46 -11.90 -0.07
CA ASN A 154 12.84 -11.59 -0.47
C ASN A 154 13.88 -12.16 0.49
N ILE A 155 13.65 -12.16 1.81
CA ILE A 155 14.51 -12.84 2.77
C ILE A 155 14.61 -14.33 2.42
N LEU A 156 13.49 -15.01 2.22
CA LEU A 156 13.49 -16.44 1.89
C LEU A 156 14.13 -16.72 0.53
N LYS A 157 13.88 -15.87 -0.47
CA LYS A 157 14.50 -15.97 -1.79
C LYS A 157 16.03 -15.91 -1.69
N ASP A 158 16.57 -14.93 -0.99
CA ASP A 158 18.02 -14.72 -0.84
C ASP A 158 18.65 -15.84 0.01
N GLU A 159 18.10 -16.08 1.22
CA GLU A 159 18.72 -16.97 2.20
C GLU A 159 18.67 -18.47 1.83
N PHE A 160 17.62 -18.89 1.11
CA PHE A 160 17.47 -20.28 0.65
C PHE A 160 17.78 -20.43 -0.85
N ASN A 161 18.30 -19.39 -1.53
CA ASN A 161 18.66 -19.38 -2.95
C ASN A 161 17.50 -19.89 -3.84
N LEU A 162 16.29 -19.35 -3.63
CA LEU A 162 15.11 -19.77 -4.36
C LEU A 162 15.11 -19.19 -5.78
N ASP A 163 14.96 -20.05 -6.79
CA ASP A 163 14.80 -19.63 -8.19
C ASP A 163 13.34 -19.25 -8.47
N ILE A 164 12.97 -18.07 -8.01
CA ILE A 164 11.62 -17.49 -8.16
C ILE A 164 11.74 -16.06 -8.67
N ASP A 165 10.93 -15.70 -9.66
CA ASP A 165 10.87 -14.32 -10.14
C ASP A 165 10.01 -13.41 -9.22
N GLU A 166 10.22 -12.08 -9.35
CA GLU A 166 9.56 -11.10 -8.47
C GLU A 166 8.03 -11.07 -8.68
N ILE A 167 7.54 -11.29 -9.89
CA ILE A 167 6.09 -11.29 -10.17
C ILE A 167 5.43 -12.50 -9.49
N GLU A 168 6.09 -13.65 -9.46
CA GLU A 168 5.59 -14.79 -8.70
C GLU A 168 5.60 -14.55 -7.20
N LEU A 169 6.62 -13.87 -6.65
CA LEU A 169 6.61 -13.44 -5.25
C LEU A 169 5.45 -12.48 -4.95
N VAL A 170 5.21 -11.51 -5.83
CA VAL A 170 4.08 -10.57 -5.75
C VAL A 170 2.75 -11.32 -5.72
N LYS A 171 2.55 -12.31 -6.60
CA LYS A 171 1.33 -13.14 -6.61
C LYS A 171 1.18 -13.97 -5.33
N LEU A 172 2.28 -14.47 -4.76
CA LEU A 172 2.24 -15.18 -3.48
C LEU A 172 1.92 -14.23 -2.31
N GLY A 173 2.38 -12.98 -2.36
CA GLY A 173 1.99 -11.95 -1.40
C GLY A 173 0.50 -11.67 -1.44
N GLN A 174 -0.07 -11.38 -2.62
CA GLN A 174 -1.51 -11.22 -2.78
C GLN A 174 -2.29 -12.46 -2.30
N LYS A 175 -1.82 -13.66 -2.64
CA LYS A 175 -2.43 -14.91 -2.17
C LYS A 175 -2.37 -15.04 -0.66
N THR A 176 -1.28 -14.61 -0.02
CA THR A 176 -1.14 -14.58 1.43
C THR A 176 -2.21 -13.68 2.05
N GLU A 177 -2.38 -12.47 1.52
CA GLU A 177 -3.36 -11.53 2.03
C GLU A 177 -4.80 -12.03 1.84
N ASN A 178 -5.11 -12.58 0.68
CA ASN A 178 -6.47 -13.02 0.34
C ASN A 178 -6.86 -14.33 1.04
N ASP A 179 -6.05 -15.37 0.89
CA ASP A 179 -6.43 -16.74 1.29
C ASP A 179 -5.98 -17.06 2.73
N PHE A 180 -4.85 -16.50 3.20
CA PHE A 180 -4.31 -16.83 4.51
C PHE A 180 -4.73 -15.82 5.60
N VAL A 181 -4.82 -14.53 5.25
CA VAL A 181 -5.24 -13.46 6.17
C VAL A 181 -6.73 -13.17 6.05
N GLY A 182 -7.32 -13.29 4.84
CA GLY A 182 -8.76 -13.13 4.59
C GLY A 182 -9.18 -11.71 4.21
N LEU A 183 -8.29 -10.92 3.61
CA LEU A 183 -8.59 -9.61 3.04
C LEU A 183 -8.61 -9.71 1.51
N ASN A 184 -9.74 -9.44 0.86
CA ASN A 184 -9.90 -9.55 -0.60
C ASN A 184 -9.26 -8.35 -1.32
N SER A 185 -7.92 -8.22 -1.24
CA SER A 185 -7.19 -7.15 -1.90
C SER A 185 -6.89 -7.45 -3.38
N GLY A 186 -6.72 -6.39 -4.18
CA GLY A 186 -6.13 -6.48 -5.50
C GLY A 186 -4.61 -6.72 -5.42
N ILE A 187 -3.94 -6.68 -6.58
CA ILE A 187 -2.50 -6.98 -6.66
C ILE A 187 -1.59 -5.75 -6.50
N MET A 188 -2.17 -4.55 -6.55
CA MET A 188 -1.42 -3.30 -6.64
C MET A 188 -0.36 -3.14 -5.55
N ASP A 189 -0.70 -3.45 -4.31
CA ASP A 189 0.15 -3.19 -3.15
C ASP A 189 1.43 -4.01 -3.19
N GLN A 190 1.31 -5.32 -3.36
CA GLN A 190 2.45 -6.23 -3.47
C GLN A 190 3.25 -5.96 -4.75
N PHE A 191 2.58 -5.59 -5.85
CA PHE A 191 3.24 -5.26 -7.11
C PHE A 191 4.08 -3.98 -6.97
N ALA A 192 3.51 -2.93 -6.38
CA ALA A 192 4.20 -1.66 -6.18
C ALA A 192 5.43 -1.79 -5.27
N VAL A 193 5.28 -2.56 -4.18
CA VAL A 193 6.36 -2.84 -3.23
C VAL A 193 7.41 -3.74 -3.87
N GLY A 194 7.02 -4.88 -4.43
CA GLY A 194 7.95 -5.89 -4.96
C GLY A 194 8.70 -5.44 -6.22
N MET A 195 8.01 -4.70 -7.09
CA MET A 195 8.55 -4.23 -8.37
C MET A 195 9.00 -2.77 -8.34
N GLY A 196 9.14 -2.16 -7.16
CA GLY A 196 9.60 -0.78 -7.00
C GLY A 196 10.90 -0.51 -7.75
N LYS A 197 11.03 0.69 -8.33
CA LYS A 197 12.23 1.16 -9.01
C LYS A 197 12.47 2.62 -8.70
N GLU A 198 13.70 2.92 -8.29
CA GLU A 198 14.13 4.27 -7.93
C GLU A 198 13.71 5.31 -8.99
N ASN A 199 13.14 6.42 -8.53
CA ASN A 199 12.64 7.53 -9.36
C ASN A 199 11.60 7.16 -10.43
N ASN A 200 10.94 5.98 -10.31
CA ASN A 200 9.92 5.54 -11.27
C ASN A 200 8.61 5.18 -10.58
N ALA A 201 7.50 5.52 -11.21
CA ALA A 201 6.20 4.92 -10.92
C ALA A 201 5.90 3.78 -11.90
N ILE A 202 5.01 2.88 -11.52
CA ILE A 202 4.67 1.69 -12.28
C ILE A 202 3.27 1.89 -12.87
N TYR A 203 3.17 2.03 -14.19
CA TYR A 203 1.89 1.91 -14.87
C TYR A 203 1.57 0.44 -15.08
N LEU A 204 0.59 -0.08 -14.35
CA LEU A 204 0.23 -1.49 -14.32
C LEU A 204 -1.23 -1.67 -14.77
N ASP A 205 -1.44 -2.58 -15.71
CA ASP A 205 -2.74 -3.18 -16.00
C ASP A 205 -2.95 -4.37 -15.04
N CYS A 206 -3.85 -4.22 -14.09
CA CYS A 206 -4.09 -5.26 -13.08
C CYS A 206 -4.84 -6.48 -13.61
N ASN A 207 -5.40 -6.43 -14.83
CA ASN A 207 -6.06 -7.56 -15.48
C ASN A 207 -5.05 -8.49 -16.16
N THR A 208 -4.05 -7.93 -16.85
CA THR A 208 -3.06 -8.68 -17.64
C THR A 208 -1.72 -8.82 -16.93
N LEU A 209 -1.42 -7.96 -15.95
CA LEU A 209 -0.13 -7.74 -15.32
C LEU A 209 0.94 -7.19 -16.28
N GLU A 210 0.52 -6.65 -17.43
CA GLU A 210 1.42 -5.85 -18.25
C GLU A 210 1.75 -4.55 -17.55
N TYR A 211 3.01 -4.19 -17.51
CA TYR A 211 3.46 -2.97 -16.83
C TYR A 211 4.60 -2.27 -17.56
N LYS A 212 4.74 -0.97 -17.28
CA LYS A 212 5.91 -0.19 -17.67
C LYS A 212 6.34 0.75 -16.56
N TYR A 213 7.62 0.99 -16.46
CA TYR A 213 8.16 2.04 -15.60
C TYR A 213 8.07 3.38 -16.31
N LEU A 214 7.61 4.38 -15.60
CA LEU A 214 7.59 5.77 -16.05
C LEU A 214 8.35 6.62 -15.04
N PRO A 215 9.35 7.41 -15.48
CA PRO A 215 10.01 8.34 -14.59
C PRO A 215 8.99 9.28 -13.92
N LEU A 216 9.04 9.38 -12.60
CA LEU A 216 8.19 10.30 -11.85
C LEU A 216 8.88 11.67 -11.75
N GLU A 217 8.97 12.36 -12.89
CA GLU A 217 9.65 13.65 -13.03
C GLU A 217 8.72 14.78 -12.63
N LEU A 218 8.77 15.18 -11.36
CA LEU A 218 7.93 16.24 -10.81
C LEU A 218 8.61 17.64 -10.84
N GLY A 219 9.82 17.74 -11.34
CA GLY A 219 10.56 19.02 -11.44
C GLY A 219 10.70 19.72 -10.08
N ASP A 220 10.15 20.93 -9.97
CA ASP A 220 10.16 21.74 -8.75
C ASP A 220 9.14 21.30 -7.71
N TYR A 221 8.41 20.19 -7.93
CA TYR A 221 7.39 19.67 -7.04
C TYR A 221 7.86 18.39 -6.33
N GLU A 222 7.19 18.06 -5.24
CA GLU A 222 7.38 16.84 -4.47
C GLU A 222 6.04 16.28 -4.00
N ILE A 223 6.02 15.03 -3.61
CA ILE A 223 4.85 14.39 -3.01
C ILE A 223 4.96 14.48 -1.49
N ILE A 224 3.95 15.08 -0.88
CA ILE A 224 3.79 15.11 0.57
C ILE A 224 2.71 14.11 0.97
N ILE A 225 3.04 13.18 1.86
CA ILE A 225 2.11 12.23 2.45
C ILE A 225 1.52 12.86 3.71
N MET A 226 0.19 12.88 3.81
CA MET A 226 -0.56 13.49 4.92
C MET A 226 -1.35 12.40 5.64
N SER A 227 -0.91 11.95 6.81
CA SER A 227 -1.63 10.96 7.61
C SER A 227 -2.71 11.60 8.48
N THR A 228 -3.90 11.02 8.46
CA THR A 228 -5.01 11.47 9.32
C THR A 228 -4.80 11.17 10.79
N ASN A 229 -3.89 10.27 11.15
CA ASN A 229 -3.70 9.73 12.52
C ASN A 229 -4.99 9.15 13.14
N LYS A 230 -5.97 8.82 12.30
CA LYS A 230 -7.22 8.17 12.74
C LYS A 230 -7.04 6.66 12.85
N ASN A 231 -7.42 6.09 13.99
CA ASN A 231 -7.38 4.64 14.18
C ASN A 231 -8.48 3.93 13.37
N HIS A 232 -8.10 2.82 12.73
CA HIS A 232 -8.99 1.98 11.92
C HIS A 232 -9.43 0.72 12.68
N SER A 233 -10.66 0.59 13.05
CA SER A 233 -11.19 -0.68 13.57
C SER A 233 -12.05 -1.49 12.58
N LEU A 234 -12.52 -0.85 11.49
CA LEU A 234 -13.49 -1.45 10.56
C LEU A 234 -13.12 -1.32 9.08
N ALA A 235 -11.90 -0.88 8.75
CA ALA A 235 -11.53 -0.63 7.35
C ALA A 235 -11.58 -1.90 6.48
N GLY A 236 -11.10 -3.03 6.95
CA GLY A 236 -11.11 -4.29 6.19
C GLY A 236 -12.51 -4.79 5.84
N SER A 237 -13.49 -4.68 6.74
CA SER A 237 -14.87 -5.09 6.45
C SER A 237 -15.52 -4.19 5.40
N LYS A 238 -15.30 -2.88 5.47
CA LYS A 238 -15.80 -1.92 4.48
C LYS A 238 -15.11 -2.04 3.13
N TYR A 239 -13.82 -2.38 3.12
CA TYR A 239 -13.11 -2.66 1.90
C TYR A 239 -13.72 -3.87 1.17
N ASN A 240 -13.92 -4.99 1.86
CA ASN A 240 -14.57 -6.18 1.29
C ASN A 240 -16.00 -5.89 0.81
N GLU A 241 -16.74 -5.00 1.49
CA GLU A 241 -18.05 -4.51 1.04
C GLU A 241 -17.96 -3.83 -0.35
N ARG A 242 -16.97 -2.96 -0.56
CA ARG A 242 -16.74 -2.30 -1.87
C ARG A 242 -16.43 -3.31 -2.98
N VAL A 243 -15.63 -4.34 -2.68
CA VAL A 243 -15.35 -5.43 -3.63
C VAL A 243 -16.65 -6.13 -4.03
N GLN A 244 -17.48 -6.52 -3.05
CA GLN A 244 -18.76 -7.21 -3.29
C GLN A 244 -19.76 -6.35 -4.07
N GLU A 245 -19.82 -5.03 -3.79
CA GLU A 245 -20.68 -4.10 -4.53
C GLU A 245 -20.28 -4.03 -6.01
N CYS A 246 -18.97 -3.99 -6.33
CA CYS A 246 -18.49 -4.02 -7.70
C CYS A 246 -18.76 -5.36 -8.41
N GLU A 247 -18.56 -6.48 -7.72
CA GLU A 247 -18.88 -7.83 -8.25
C GLU A 247 -20.36 -7.99 -8.58
N GLU A 248 -21.25 -7.50 -7.70
CA GLU A 248 -22.69 -7.51 -7.97
C GLU A 248 -23.06 -6.61 -9.17
N ALA A 249 -22.39 -5.45 -9.33
CA ALA A 249 -22.58 -4.60 -10.49
C ALA A 249 -22.19 -5.31 -11.80
N VAL A 250 -21.03 -5.99 -11.85
CA VAL A 250 -20.59 -6.81 -12.98
C VAL A 250 -21.63 -7.90 -13.31
N LYS A 251 -22.09 -8.63 -12.29
CA LYS A 251 -23.09 -9.68 -12.46
C LYS A 251 -24.40 -9.15 -13.07
N ARG A 252 -24.83 -7.95 -12.69
CA ARG A 252 -26.03 -7.32 -13.26
C ARG A 252 -25.82 -6.83 -14.68
N LEU A 253 -24.66 -6.25 -15.00
CA LEU A 253 -24.28 -5.84 -16.35
C LEU A 253 -24.22 -7.05 -17.31
N ASN A 254 -23.78 -8.20 -16.83
CA ASN A 254 -23.66 -9.45 -17.60
C ASN A 254 -25.02 -10.06 -18.01
N LYS A 255 -26.15 -9.38 -17.73
CA LYS A 255 -27.42 -9.68 -18.41
C LYS A 255 -27.37 -9.35 -19.93
N LYS A 256 -26.45 -8.49 -20.35
CA LYS A 256 -26.31 -8.02 -21.73
C LYS A 256 -24.86 -7.93 -22.21
N LEU A 257 -23.92 -7.77 -21.29
CA LEU A 257 -22.49 -7.67 -21.57
C LEU A 257 -21.83 -9.03 -21.27
N ASP A 258 -20.61 -9.21 -21.75
CA ASP A 258 -19.76 -10.37 -21.44
C ASP A 258 -18.43 -9.84 -20.92
N ILE A 259 -18.43 -9.42 -19.64
CA ILE A 259 -17.28 -8.83 -18.94
C ILE A 259 -16.96 -9.60 -17.66
N ASN A 260 -15.71 -9.68 -17.32
CA ASN A 260 -15.26 -10.26 -16.05
C ASN A 260 -15.07 -9.19 -14.97
N LYS A 261 -14.64 -7.98 -15.38
CA LYS A 261 -14.29 -6.87 -14.49
C LYS A 261 -14.75 -5.52 -15.06
N LEU A 262 -15.00 -4.56 -14.17
CA LEU A 262 -15.42 -3.19 -14.55
C LEU A 262 -14.35 -2.44 -15.38
N GLY A 263 -13.06 -2.74 -15.18
CA GLY A 263 -11.95 -2.15 -15.93
C GLY A 263 -11.95 -2.47 -17.43
N GLU A 264 -12.76 -3.44 -17.87
CA GLU A 264 -12.97 -3.77 -19.29
C GLU A 264 -13.91 -2.78 -20.00
N LEU A 265 -14.62 -1.92 -19.25
CA LEU A 265 -15.57 -0.95 -19.78
C LEU A 265 -14.93 0.45 -19.92
N ASP A 266 -15.40 1.17 -20.93
CA ASP A 266 -15.29 2.61 -21.01
C ASP A 266 -16.56 3.30 -20.45
N SER A 267 -16.47 4.62 -20.18
CA SER A 267 -17.58 5.39 -19.61
C SER A 267 -18.81 5.42 -20.50
N ASP A 268 -18.64 5.50 -21.82
CA ASP A 268 -19.74 5.55 -22.77
C ASP A 268 -20.53 4.23 -22.79
N THR A 269 -19.83 3.11 -22.83
CA THR A 269 -20.43 1.77 -22.74
C THR A 269 -21.10 1.57 -21.38
N PHE A 270 -20.44 1.96 -20.27
CA PHE A 270 -21.02 1.88 -18.94
C PHE A 270 -22.34 2.67 -18.85
N ASP A 271 -22.37 3.94 -19.31
CA ASP A 271 -23.56 4.79 -19.25
C ASP A 271 -24.73 4.22 -20.07
N GLN A 272 -24.45 3.59 -21.22
CA GLN A 272 -25.45 2.92 -22.03
C GLN A 272 -26.16 1.77 -21.30
N TYR A 273 -25.43 1.04 -20.45
CA TYR A 273 -25.94 -0.15 -19.78
C TYR A 273 -26.22 0.03 -18.27
N THR A 274 -26.05 1.24 -17.74
CA THR A 274 -26.25 1.58 -16.32
C THR A 274 -27.60 1.11 -15.77
N SER A 275 -28.68 1.21 -16.59
CA SER A 275 -30.02 0.78 -16.21
C SER A 275 -30.16 -0.71 -15.87
N LEU A 276 -29.23 -1.56 -16.29
CA LEU A 276 -29.23 -2.99 -15.94
C LEU A 276 -28.85 -3.23 -14.47
N ILE A 277 -28.13 -2.30 -13.86
CA ILE A 277 -27.71 -2.43 -12.46
C ILE A 277 -28.88 -2.21 -11.51
N ASP A 278 -29.78 -1.26 -11.81
CA ASP A 278 -31.00 -0.98 -11.06
C ASP A 278 -30.78 -0.84 -9.53
N ASP A 279 -29.72 -0.11 -9.16
CA ASP A 279 -29.35 0.23 -7.79
C ASP A 279 -28.38 1.41 -7.79
N ASP A 280 -28.78 2.54 -7.21
CA ASP A 280 -28.02 3.77 -7.25
C ASP A 280 -26.65 3.67 -6.57
N THR A 281 -26.52 2.84 -5.52
CA THR A 281 -25.27 2.62 -4.83
C THR A 281 -24.31 1.85 -5.71
N LEU A 282 -24.74 0.73 -6.27
CA LEU A 282 -23.91 -0.08 -7.17
C LEU A 282 -23.53 0.69 -8.44
N ILE A 283 -24.42 1.54 -8.95
CA ILE A 283 -24.14 2.42 -10.10
C ILE A 283 -23.00 3.37 -9.76
N ARG A 284 -23.02 4.02 -8.59
CA ARG A 284 -21.95 4.92 -8.17
C ARG A 284 -20.62 4.18 -8.00
N ARG A 285 -20.61 2.99 -7.35
CA ARG A 285 -19.39 2.18 -7.21
C ARG A 285 -18.78 1.82 -8.56
N ALA A 286 -19.61 1.28 -9.46
CA ALA A 286 -19.17 0.91 -10.80
C ALA A 286 -18.69 2.14 -11.61
N ARG A 287 -19.39 3.28 -11.50
CA ARG A 287 -18.99 4.54 -12.15
C ARG A 287 -17.61 4.99 -11.70
N HIS A 288 -17.33 4.93 -10.38
CA HIS A 288 -15.99 5.23 -9.91
C HIS A 288 -14.96 4.32 -10.56
N ALA A 289 -15.13 3.00 -10.50
CA ALA A 289 -14.16 2.04 -11.03
C ALA A 289 -13.87 2.27 -12.53
N VAL A 290 -14.91 2.47 -13.33
CA VAL A 290 -14.77 2.72 -14.78
C VAL A 290 -14.11 4.09 -15.04
N SER A 291 -14.60 5.16 -14.42
CA SER A 291 -14.08 6.51 -14.67
C SER A 291 -12.68 6.71 -14.09
N GLU A 292 -12.32 6.05 -12.96
CA GLU A 292 -10.98 6.11 -12.39
C GLU A 292 -9.97 5.37 -13.25
N ASN A 293 -10.36 4.25 -13.86
CA ASN A 293 -9.53 3.55 -14.83
C ASN A 293 -9.19 4.44 -16.04
N GLU A 294 -10.17 5.17 -16.59
CA GLU A 294 -9.91 6.14 -17.67
C GLU A 294 -9.06 7.33 -17.18
N ARG A 295 -9.32 7.82 -15.97
CA ARG A 295 -8.59 8.91 -15.35
C ARG A 295 -7.12 8.57 -15.17
N THR A 296 -6.84 7.33 -14.77
CA THR A 296 -5.47 6.81 -14.66
C THR A 296 -4.76 6.83 -16.00
N LYS A 297 -5.39 6.35 -17.07
CA LYS A 297 -4.81 6.43 -18.44
C LYS A 297 -4.49 7.84 -18.87
N LYS A 298 -5.41 8.79 -18.62
CA LYS A 298 -5.18 10.22 -18.91
C LYS A 298 -4.04 10.81 -18.07
N ALA A 299 -3.88 10.37 -16.82
CA ALA A 299 -2.78 10.81 -15.98
C ALA A 299 -1.41 10.33 -16.50
N ILE A 300 -1.35 9.12 -17.05
CA ILE A 300 -0.15 8.63 -17.74
C ILE A 300 0.19 9.50 -18.95
N ASP A 301 -0.82 9.82 -19.78
CA ASP A 301 -0.62 10.72 -20.94
C ASP A 301 -0.13 12.11 -20.51
N ALA A 302 -0.64 12.64 -19.40
CA ALA A 302 -0.19 13.91 -18.84
C ALA A 302 1.26 13.83 -18.35
N MET A 303 1.64 12.77 -17.64
CA MET A 303 3.01 12.53 -17.19
C MET A 303 4.00 12.42 -18.36
N GLU A 304 3.67 11.65 -19.39
CA GLU A 304 4.52 11.50 -20.58
C GLU A 304 4.74 12.82 -21.34
N LYS A 305 3.80 13.76 -21.23
CA LYS A 305 3.88 15.11 -21.81
C LYS A 305 4.51 16.15 -20.87
N GLY A 306 4.78 15.78 -19.61
CA GLY A 306 5.22 16.71 -18.58
C GLY A 306 4.16 17.73 -18.15
N ASP A 307 2.85 17.43 -18.37
CA ASP A 307 1.73 18.30 -18.00
C ASP A 307 1.30 18.02 -16.55
N LEU A 308 2.06 18.61 -15.62
CA LEU A 308 1.82 18.44 -14.18
C LEU A 308 0.53 19.13 -13.70
N GLU A 309 0.07 20.18 -14.41
CA GLU A 309 -1.20 20.84 -14.07
C GLU A 309 -2.39 19.91 -14.37
N GLU A 310 -2.38 19.25 -15.52
CA GLU A 310 -3.39 18.25 -15.87
C GLU A 310 -3.33 17.05 -14.91
N LEU A 311 -2.15 16.58 -14.53
CA LEU A 311 -1.99 15.53 -13.50
C LEU A 311 -2.66 15.95 -12.19
N GLY A 312 -2.38 17.16 -11.70
CA GLY A 312 -2.99 17.70 -10.47
C GLY A 312 -4.51 17.77 -10.56
N ARG A 313 -5.04 18.20 -11.69
CA ARG A 313 -6.50 18.26 -11.95
C ARG A 313 -7.13 16.86 -11.91
N LEU A 314 -6.48 15.86 -12.50
CA LEU A 314 -6.94 14.47 -12.50
C LEU A 314 -6.90 13.87 -11.10
N ILE A 315 -5.88 14.15 -10.30
CA ILE A 315 -5.74 13.76 -8.89
C ILE A 315 -6.90 14.33 -8.06
N ASN A 316 -7.24 15.60 -8.24
CA ASN A 316 -8.38 16.22 -7.54
C ASN A 316 -9.72 15.58 -7.96
N ALA A 317 -9.90 15.31 -9.24
CA ALA A 317 -11.11 14.64 -9.76
C ALA A 317 -11.23 13.20 -9.22
N SER A 318 -10.11 12.49 -9.04
CA SER A 318 -10.06 11.17 -8.37
C SER A 318 -10.60 11.26 -6.94
N HIS A 319 -10.15 12.24 -6.14
CA HIS A 319 -10.65 12.42 -4.77
C HIS A 319 -12.16 12.70 -4.73
N VAL A 320 -12.65 13.54 -5.63
CA VAL A 320 -14.10 13.85 -5.75
C VAL A 320 -14.92 12.57 -6.01
N SER A 321 -14.46 11.71 -6.93
CA SER A 321 -15.12 10.44 -7.23
C SER A 321 -15.02 9.45 -6.06
N LEU A 322 -13.87 9.37 -5.38
CA LEU A 322 -13.69 8.57 -4.17
C LEU A 322 -14.62 9.01 -3.03
N LYS A 323 -14.89 10.31 -2.93
CA LYS A 323 -15.78 10.89 -1.92
C LYS A 323 -17.27 10.63 -2.23
N TYR A 324 -17.73 10.92 -3.44
CA TYR A 324 -19.17 10.95 -3.77
C TYR A 324 -19.67 9.67 -4.43
N ASP A 325 -18.85 9.02 -5.27
CA ASP A 325 -19.24 7.80 -5.95
C ASP A 325 -18.85 6.57 -5.13
N TYR A 326 -17.62 6.53 -4.59
CA TYR A 326 -17.11 5.36 -3.88
C TYR A 326 -17.33 5.40 -2.37
N GLU A 327 -17.46 6.59 -1.78
CA GLU A 327 -17.74 6.83 -0.36
C GLU A 327 -16.72 6.17 0.58
N VAL A 328 -15.42 6.38 0.29
CA VAL A 328 -14.29 5.81 1.06
C VAL A 328 -13.43 6.85 1.76
N THR A 329 -13.70 8.14 1.60
CA THR A 329 -12.83 9.20 2.15
C THR A 329 -13.13 9.51 3.62
N GLY A 330 -14.28 10.08 3.91
CA GLY A 330 -14.67 10.53 5.25
C GLY A 330 -14.07 11.90 5.63
N LYS A 331 -14.54 12.43 6.76
CA LYS A 331 -14.28 13.81 7.16
C LYS A 331 -12.79 14.15 7.27
N GLU A 332 -11.97 13.25 7.78
CA GLU A 332 -10.55 13.46 8.01
C GLU A 332 -9.77 13.57 6.70
N LEU A 333 -9.97 12.63 5.77
CA LEU A 333 -9.32 12.64 4.46
C LEU A 333 -9.80 13.81 3.60
N ASP A 334 -11.13 14.09 3.61
CA ASP A 334 -11.69 15.25 2.93
C ASP A 334 -11.08 16.55 3.46
N THR A 335 -10.89 16.64 4.79
CA THR A 335 -10.28 17.83 5.39
C THR A 335 -8.84 18.00 4.92
N LEU A 336 -8.05 16.94 4.80
CA LEU A 336 -6.68 17.04 4.29
C LEU A 336 -6.67 17.43 2.80
N ALA A 337 -7.36 16.68 1.95
CA ALA A 337 -7.28 16.86 0.50
C ALA A 337 -7.90 18.18 0.04
N GLU A 338 -9.13 18.52 0.50
CA GLU A 338 -9.83 19.72 0.05
C GLU A 338 -9.14 21.02 0.53
N ASN A 339 -8.54 21.02 1.73
CA ASN A 339 -7.80 22.21 2.17
C ASN A 339 -6.38 22.28 1.59
N ALA A 340 -5.83 21.15 1.09
CA ALA A 340 -4.60 21.16 0.31
C ALA A 340 -4.77 21.86 -1.03
N TRP A 341 -5.91 21.68 -1.70
CA TRP A 341 -6.16 22.31 -3.03
C TRP A 341 -6.04 23.83 -3.00
N ASP A 342 -6.41 24.46 -1.90
CA ASP A 342 -6.40 25.92 -1.73
C ASP A 342 -5.02 26.48 -1.31
N GLN A 343 -4.01 25.61 -1.10
CA GLN A 343 -2.70 26.08 -0.67
C GLN A 343 -1.83 26.51 -1.86
N PRO A 344 -1.07 27.62 -1.71
CA PRO A 344 -0.09 28.00 -2.70
C PRO A 344 0.86 26.87 -3.07
N GLY A 345 1.09 26.68 -4.36
CA GLY A 345 2.01 25.63 -4.87
C GLY A 345 1.47 24.22 -4.88
N CYS A 346 0.24 23.96 -4.42
CA CYS A 346 -0.39 22.65 -4.55
C CYS A 346 -1.00 22.48 -5.95
N LEU A 347 -0.59 21.45 -6.68
CA LEU A 347 -1.19 21.06 -7.96
C LEU A 347 -2.44 20.21 -7.77
N GLY A 348 -2.42 19.33 -6.78
CA GLY A 348 -3.54 18.44 -6.49
C GLY A 348 -3.28 17.59 -5.27
N ALA A 349 -4.36 17.08 -4.65
CA ALA A 349 -4.32 16.22 -3.49
C ALA A 349 -5.51 15.25 -3.48
N ARG A 350 -5.29 14.03 -2.97
CA ARG A 350 -6.31 13.00 -2.82
C ARG A 350 -5.96 12.01 -1.71
N MET A 351 -6.95 11.27 -1.25
CA MET A 351 -6.70 10.11 -0.40
C MET A 351 -5.87 9.04 -1.14
N VAL A 352 -5.11 8.23 -0.43
CA VAL A 352 -4.32 7.12 -0.96
C VAL A 352 -4.63 5.83 -0.22
N GLY A 353 -4.61 4.69 -0.94
CA GLY A 353 -4.91 3.36 -0.41
C GLY A 353 -6.41 3.06 -0.29
N GLY A 354 -6.79 2.24 0.66
CA GLY A 354 -8.17 1.77 0.82
C GLY A 354 -9.15 2.80 1.39
N GLY A 355 -8.71 3.95 1.89
CA GLY A 355 -9.56 4.96 2.49
C GLY A 355 -10.09 4.61 3.89
N PHE A 356 -11.25 5.16 4.26
CA PHE A 356 -11.94 5.07 5.56
C PHE A 356 -11.17 5.68 6.75
N ALA A 357 -9.95 6.07 6.56
CA ALA A 357 -8.94 6.83 7.30
C ALA A 357 -7.62 6.70 6.54
N GLY A 358 -6.45 6.59 7.20
CA GLY A 358 -5.16 6.45 6.51
C GLY A 358 -4.60 7.78 6.08
N SER A 359 -4.14 7.86 4.83
CA SER A 359 -3.43 9.04 4.35
C SER A 359 -4.04 9.64 3.08
N ALA A 360 -3.68 10.88 2.84
CA ALA A 360 -3.79 11.55 1.56
C ALA A 360 -2.38 11.88 1.03
N ILE A 361 -2.26 12.10 -0.26
CA ILE A 361 -1.05 12.65 -0.90
C ILE A 361 -1.37 14.00 -1.53
N ALA A 362 -0.38 14.86 -1.60
CA ALA A 362 -0.43 16.12 -2.33
C ALA A 362 0.83 16.31 -3.16
N ILE A 363 0.69 16.85 -4.37
CA ILE A 363 1.81 17.29 -5.20
C ILE A 363 2.00 18.79 -4.95
N VAL A 364 3.11 19.16 -4.33
CA VAL A 364 3.35 20.51 -3.81
C VAL A 364 4.69 21.03 -4.29
N LYS A 365 4.76 22.31 -4.60
CA LYS A 365 6.01 22.99 -4.97
C LYS A 365 6.98 22.95 -3.78
N LYS A 366 8.21 22.47 -3.98
CA LYS A 366 9.25 22.32 -2.95
C LYS A 366 9.45 23.57 -2.12
N SER A 367 9.43 24.75 -2.76
CA SER A 367 9.56 26.05 -2.06
C SER A 367 8.39 26.40 -1.13
N GLU A 368 7.24 25.73 -1.27
CA GLU A 368 6.04 25.95 -0.45
C GLU A 368 5.77 24.83 0.54
N ALA A 369 6.53 23.74 0.52
CA ALA A 369 6.28 22.51 1.27
C ALA A 369 6.10 22.76 2.78
N GLU A 370 6.99 23.52 3.41
CA GLU A 370 6.92 23.82 4.85
C GLU A 370 5.70 24.69 5.22
N ASN A 371 5.39 25.68 4.37
CA ASN A 371 4.19 26.50 4.54
C ASN A 371 2.92 25.66 4.36
N PHE A 372 2.92 24.78 3.35
CA PHE A 372 1.83 23.85 3.08
C PHE A 372 1.56 22.95 4.31
N LYS A 373 2.57 22.22 4.80
CA LYS A 373 2.45 21.33 5.98
C LYS A 373 1.90 22.08 7.19
N LYS A 374 2.41 23.28 7.46
CA LYS A 374 1.98 24.12 8.57
C LYS A 374 0.52 24.56 8.44
N ASN A 375 0.12 25.03 7.25
CA ASN A 375 -1.22 25.57 7.03
C ASN A 375 -2.27 24.44 7.03
N VAL A 376 -2.05 23.37 6.24
CA VAL A 376 -2.97 22.21 6.21
C VAL A 376 -3.07 21.56 7.58
N GLY A 377 -1.95 21.38 8.27
CA GLY A 377 -1.93 20.82 9.64
C GLY A 377 -2.71 21.66 10.63
N LYS A 378 -2.58 23.00 10.57
CA LYS A 378 -3.39 23.91 11.41
C LYS A 378 -4.88 23.78 11.12
N ILE A 379 -5.27 23.82 9.84
CA ILE A 379 -6.68 23.71 9.43
C ILE A 379 -7.25 22.34 9.85
N TYR A 380 -6.47 21.27 9.68
CA TYR A 380 -6.86 19.94 10.10
C TYR A 380 -7.12 19.87 11.62
N ARG A 381 -6.18 20.36 12.44
CA ARG A 381 -6.35 20.40 13.89
C ARG A 381 -7.59 21.22 14.30
N ASP A 382 -7.81 22.38 13.68
CA ASP A 382 -8.94 23.26 13.99
C ASP A 382 -10.29 22.59 13.66
N LYS A 383 -10.36 21.77 12.58
CA LYS A 383 -11.60 21.12 12.09
C LYS A 383 -11.84 19.72 12.69
N ILE A 384 -10.77 18.99 13.00
CA ILE A 384 -10.83 17.58 13.43
C ILE A 384 -10.61 17.44 14.93
N GLY A 385 -9.79 18.31 15.54
CA GLY A 385 -9.54 18.33 16.98
C GLY A 385 -8.26 17.63 17.43
N TYR A 386 -7.50 17.04 16.51
CA TYR A 386 -6.16 16.47 16.76
C TYR A 386 -5.26 16.68 15.53
N ASP A 387 -3.96 16.38 15.66
CA ASP A 387 -2.98 16.66 14.62
C ASP A 387 -2.98 15.60 13.51
N ALA A 388 -2.77 16.05 12.28
CA ALA A 388 -2.26 15.22 11.19
C ALA A 388 -0.72 15.10 11.27
N SER A 389 -0.17 14.05 10.68
CA SER A 389 1.27 13.91 10.44
C SER A 389 1.60 14.06 8.97
N PHE A 390 2.78 14.61 8.68
CA PHE A 390 3.26 14.82 7.33
C PHE A 390 4.59 14.10 7.14
N TYR A 391 4.77 13.46 5.99
CA TYR A 391 5.98 12.72 5.66
C TYR A 391 6.45 13.10 4.25
N ASP A 392 7.73 13.33 4.14
CA ASP A 392 8.43 13.42 2.87
C ASP A 392 8.93 12.00 2.54
N ALA A 393 8.73 11.56 1.32
CA ALA A 393 9.17 10.24 0.89
C ALA A 393 9.79 10.31 -0.50
N GLU A 394 10.92 9.64 -0.67
CA GLU A 394 11.57 9.44 -1.95
C GLU A 394 11.03 8.19 -2.62
N VAL A 395 11.09 8.14 -3.95
CA VAL A 395 10.74 6.96 -4.73
C VAL A 395 11.97 6.07 -4.84
N VAL A 396 11.85 4.84 -4.37
CA VAL A 396 12.98 3.92 -4.17
C VAL A 396 12.78 2.58 -4.90
N ASP A 397 13.85 1.77 -4.91
CA ASP A 397 13.78 0.39 -5.37
C ASP A 397 12.91 -0.49 -4.45
N GLY A 398 12.48 -1.63 -4.98
CA GLY A 398 11.78 -2.67 -4.22
C GLY A 398 12.63 -3.30 -3.10
N PRO A 399 12.17 -4.41 -2.50
CA PRO A 399 12.86 -5.05 -1.39
C PRO A 399 14.29 -5.45 -1.76
N HIS A 400 15.23 -5.20 -0.87
CA HIS A 400 16.64 -5.51 -1.09
C HIS A 400 17.41 -5.76 0.22
N LYS A 401 18.54 -6.39 0.08
CA LYS A 401 19.51 -6.61 1.16
C LYS A 401 20.43 -5.40 1.29
N LEU A 402 20.71 -4.94 2.52
CA LEU A 402 21.57 -3.80 2.83
C LEU A 402 23.05 -4.17 2.94
#